data_0e23821683492aa7645f131b719bb082
#
_entry.id   0e23821683492aa7645f131b719bb082
#
_cell.length_a   1.000
_cell.length_b   1.000
_cell.length_c   1.000
_cell.angle_alpha   90.00
_cell.angle_beta   90.00
_cell.angle_gamma   90.00
#
_symmetry.space_group_name_H-M   'P 1'
#
loop_
_entity.id
_entity.type
_entity.pdbx_description
1 polymer ?
#
loop_
_entity_poly.entity_id
_entity_poly.type
_entity_poly.pdbx_seq_one_letter_code
_entity_poly.pdbx_strand_id
1 'polypeptide(L)'
;MKKIEAVIFDWAGTTVDYGSFAPVVAFAKAFEKFGIKPTTDEIREPMGMLKWDHIHAMMKMPRITEEWKKAHGRMWEKSDVDAVYEQSECAIFEVLNEFSTPKPYVTEEIAKLREKGIKIGSTTGYTTEMMEIVVKSAEKQGYKPDAWFCPNHTNNIGRPYPYMIFRNFEALGVGSVGNTIKVGDTVADIKEGKNAGMITVGVVEGSSVMGYSEDEYEAFSPEKQKQETLRVRNIYLDNGADYVIKNMSELCSLIEKIEE
;
A
#
# COMPACT_ATOMS: atom_id res chain seq x y z
N MET A 1 21.00 21.61 12.73
CA MET A 1 20.28 20.35 12.86
C MET A 1 19.19 20.30 11.80
N LYS A 2 19.07 19.19 11.10
CA LYS A 2 18.02 18.94 10.11
C LYS A 2 16.71 18.75 10.88
N LYS A 3 15.66 19.50 10.57
CA LYS A 3 14.36 19.33 11.20
C LYS A 3 13.38 18.78 10.20
N ILE A 4 12.75 17.66 10.53
CA ILE A 4 11.71 17.06 9.66
C ILE A 4 10.44 17.93 9.72
N GLU A 5 9.94 18.34 8.55
CA GLU A 5 8.78 19.20 8.40
C GLU A 5 7.50 18.40 8.16
N ALA A 6 7.59 17.29 7.42
CA ALA A 6 6.44 16.47 7.08
C ALA A 6 6.82 15.00 6.86
N VAL A 7 5.86 14.11 7.11
CA VAL A 7 5.91 12.70 6.72
C VAL A 7 4.76 12.42 5.77
N ILE A 8 5.06 11.81 4.63
CA ILE A 8 4.09 11.41 3.61
C ILE A 8 3.93 9.89 3.65
N PHE A 9 2.77 9.43 4.08
CA PHE A 9 2.46 8.01 4.22
C PHE A 9 1.77 7.44 2.98
N ASP A 10 1.94 6.16 2.74
CA ASP A 10 0.98 5.36 1.99
C ASP A 10 -0.18 4.92 2.90
N TRP A 11 -1.22 4.30 2.32
CA TRP A 11 -2.40 3.84 3.02
C TRP A 11 -2.39 2.33 3.27
N ALA A 12 -2.85 1.52 2.33
CA ALA A 12 -3.02 0.08 2.50
C ALA A 12 -1.68 -0.64 2.68
N GLY A 13 -1.53 -1.42 3.75
CA GLY A 13 -0.27 -2.06 4.11
C GLY A 13 0.70 -1.17 4.90
N THR A 14 0.49 0.16 4.88
CA THR A 14 1.31 1.14 5.61
C THR A 14 0.58 1.67 6.85
N THR A 15 -0.51 2.39 6.66
CA THR A 15 -1.27 3.02 7.76
C THR A 15 -2.57 2.30 8.08
N VAL A 16 -3.19 1.67 7.11
CA VAL A 16 -4.41 0.84 7.25
C VAL A 16 -4.22 -0.49 6.54
N ASP A 17 -5.17 -1.40 6.67
CA ASP A 17 -5.20 -2.68 5.95
C ASP A 17 -3.93 -3.50 6.13
N TYR A 18 -3.76 -4.11 7.31
CA TYR A 18 -2.61 -4.97 7.61
C TYR A 18 -2.48 -6.08 6.55
N GLY A 19 -1.34 -6.11 5.84
CA GLY A 19 -1.06 -7.04 4.75
C GLY A 19 -1.63 -6.63 3.38
N SER A 20 -2.32 -5.48 3.28
CA SER A 20 -2.95 -5.00 2.04
C SER A 20 -3.89 -6.04 1.40
N PHE A 21 -4.90 -6.48 2.17
CA PHE A 21 -5.82 -7.53 1.76
C PHE A 21 -7.02 -7.05 0.96
N ALA A 22 -7.41 -5.77 1.03
CA ALA A 22 -8.55 -5.27 0.28
C ALA A 22 -8.47 -5.61 -1.23
N PRO A 23 -7.34 -5.35 -1.93
CA PRO A 23 -7.22 -5.75 -3.34
C PRO A 23 -7.26 -7.27 -3.54
N VAL A 24 -6.66 -8.04 -2.62
CA VAL A 24 -6.64 -9.52 -2.69
C VAL A 24 -8.06 -10.08 -2.64
N VAL A 25 -8.86 -9.63 -1.68
CA VAL A 25 -10.27 -10.05 -1.53
C VAL A 25 -11.10 -9.60 -2.73
N ALA A 26 -10.89 -8.39 -3.24
CA ALA A 26 -11.60 -7.89 -4.41
C ALA A 26 -11.32 -8.73 -5.66
N PHE A 27 -10.07 -9.08 -5.93
CA PHE A 27 -9.72 -9.95 -7.05
C PHE A 27 -10.27 -11.36 -6.87
N ALA A 28 -10.18 -11.95 -5.68
CA ALA A 28 -10.78 -13.26 -5.41
C ALA A 28 -12.28 -13.25 -5.71
N LYS A 29 -13.04 -12.28 -5.17
CA LYS A 29 -14.48 -12.13 -5.43
C LYS A 29 -14.79 -11.93 -6.92
N ALA A 30 -13.96 -11.15 -7.63
CA ALA A 30 -14.16 -10.93 -9.05
C ALA A 30 -14.02 -12.22 -9.85
N PHE A 31 -12.97 -12.98 -9.64
CA PHE A 31 -12.76 -14.27 -10.30
C PHE A 31 -13.83 -15.32 -9.92
N GLU A 32 -14.27 -15.33 -8.67
CA GLU A 32 -15.34 -16.23 -8.19
C GLU A 32 -16.66 -16.05 -8.95
N LYS A 33 -16.99 -14.82 -9.38
CA LYS A 33 -18.17 -14.57 -10.23
C LYS A 33 -18.09 -15.27 -11.59
N PHE A 34 -16.90 -15.62 -12.04
CA PHE A 34 -16.67 -16.38 -13.27
C PHE A 34 -16.37 -17.87 -13.00
N GLY A 35 -16.60 -18.34 -11.77
CA GLY A 35 -16.39 -19.74 -11.39
C GLY A 35 -14.96 -20.14 -11.14
N ILE A 36 -14.04 -19.18 -11.00
CA ILE A 36 -12.63 -19.41 -10.74
C ILE A 36 -12.29 -19.03 -9.29
N LYS A 37 -11.57 -19.88 -8.58
CA LYS A 37 -11.05 -19.58 -7.23
C LYS A 37 -9.53 -19.47 -7.25
N PRO A 38 -8.98 -18.27 -7.43
CA PRO A 38 -7.54 -18.08 -7.36
C PRO A 38 -7.04 -18.30 -5.93
N THR A 39 -5.82 -18.78 -5.79
CA THR A 39 -5.13 -18.81 -4.50
C THR A 39 -4.60 -17.41 -4.13
N THR A 40 -4.35 -17.19 -2.85
CA THR A 40 -3.73 -15.93 -2.39
C THR A 40 -2.39 -15.68 -3.06
N ASP A 41 -1.57 -16.72 -3.26
CA ASP A 41 -0.27 -16.61 -3.91
C ASP A 41 -0.40 -16.18 -5.38
N GLU A 42 -1.36 -16.74 -6.12
CA GLU A 42 -1.64 -16.35 -7.50
C GLU A 42 -2.12 -14.89 -7.61
N ILE A 43 -2.91 -14.42 -6.65
CA ILE A 43 -3.32 -13.02 -6.62
C ILE A 43 -2.13 -12.11 -6.28
N ARG A 44 -1.25 -12.53 -5.38
CA ARG A 44 -0.12 -11.71 -4.91
C ARG A 44 1.05 -11.66 -5.89
N GLU A 45 1.24 -12.67 -6.72
CA GLU A 45 2.36 -12.74 -7.65
C GLU A 45 2.50 -11.49 -8.55
N PRO A 46 1.42 -11.00 -9.21
CA PRO A 46 1.48 -9.78 -10.03
C PRO A 46 1.22 -8.49 -9.25
N MET A 47 1.26 -8.49 -7.90
CA MET A 47 0.95 -7.31 -7.09
C MET A 47 1.90 -6.15 -7.39
N GLY A 48 1.32 -4.94 -7.51
CA GLY A 48 2.05 -3.73 -7.90
C GLY A 48 1.92 -3.35 -9.38
N MET A 49 1.35 -4.23 -10.20
CA MET A 49 0.96 -3.88 -11.58
C MET A 49 -0.29 -2.99 -11.59
N LEU A 50 -0.55 -2.34 -12.73
CA LEU A 50 -1.86 -1.74 -12.98
C LEU A 50 -2.93 -2.84 -12.89
N LYS A 51 -4.09 -2.54 -12.34
CA LYS A 51 -5.13 -3.54 -12.04
C LYS A 51 -5.52 -4.40 -13.24
N TRP A 52 -5.66 -3.80 -14.41
CA TRP A 52 -5.97 -4.55 -15.63
C TRP A 52 -4.85 -5.52 -16.02
N ASP A 53 -3.60 -5.05 -15.97
CA ASP A 53 -2.41 -5.88 -16.27
C ASP A 53 -2.23 -6.99 -15.24
N HIS A 54 -2.57 -6.72 -13.98
CA HIS A 54 -2.58 -7.70 -12.90
C HIS A 54 -3.55 -8.86 -13.22
N ILE A 55 -4.81 -8.54 -13.55
CA ILE A 55 -5.81 -9.54 -13.91
C ILE A 55 -5.37 -10.30 -15.16
N HIS A 56 -4.85 -9.60 -16.16
CA HIS A 56 -4.33 -10.22 -17.38
C HIS A 56 -3.16 -11.18 -17.10
N ALA A 57 -2.27 -10.83 -16.17
CA ALA A 57 -1.19 -11.72 -15.72
C ALA A 57 -1.76 -12.97 -15.02
N MET A 58 -2.73 -12.80 -14.13
CA MET A 58 -3.41 -13.93 -13.49
C MET A 58 -4.10 -14.85 -14.50
N MET A 59 -4.80 -14.30 -15.50
CA MET A 59 -5.47 -15.08 -16.54
C MET A 59 -4.49 -15.94 -17.37
N LYS A 60 -3.22 -15.53 -17.48
CA LYS A 60 -2.13 -16.29 -18.15
C LYS A 60 -1.56 -17.41 -17.30
N MET A 61 -1.82 -17.47 -16.01
CA MET A 61 -1.32 -18.54 -15.17
C MET A 61 -1.94 -19.88 -15.60
N PRO A 62 -1.11 -20.96 -15.73
CA PRO A 62 -1.58 -22.23 -16.26
C PRO A 62 -2.82 -22.79 -15.57
N ARG A 63 -2.86 -22.76 -14.23
CA ARG A 63 -4.00 -23.25 -13.46
C ARG A 63 -5.26 -22.43 -13.70
N ILE A 64 -5.17 -21.10 -13.65
CA ILE A 64 -6.30 -20.19 -13.89
C ILE A 64 -6.82 -20.35 -15.32
N THR A 65 -5.93 -20.42 -16.32
CA THR A 65 -6.31 -20.69 -17.71
C THR A 65 -7.08 -22.01 -17.86
N GLU A 66 -6.62 -23.08 -17.21
CA GLU A 66 -7.30 -24.39 -17.30
C GLU A 66 -8.64 -24.39 -16.55
N GLU A 67 -8.76 -23.72 -15.40
CA GLU A 67 -10.04 -23.54 -14.72
C GLU A 67 -11.02 -22.71 -15.55
N TRP A 68 -10.54 -21.66 -16.22
CA TRP A 68 -11.37 -20.88 -17.16
C TRP A 68 -11.95 -21.75 -18.28
N LYS A 69 -11.09 -22.56 -18.92
CA LYS A 69 -11.55 -23.51 -19.96
C LYS A 69 -12.60 -24.48 -19.43
N LYS A 70 -12.43 -24.99 -18.21
CA LYS A 70 -13.41 -25.91 -17.59
C LYS A 70 -14.73 -25.21 -17.33
N ALA A 71 -14.69 -23.97 -16.81
CA ALA A 71 -15.87 -23.21 -16.45
C ALA A 71 -16.65 -22.71 -17.68
N HIS A 72 -15.96 -22.28 -18.74
CA HIS A 72 -16.53 -21.58 -19.87
C HIS A 72 -16.49 -22.36 -21.20
N GLY A 73 -15.82 -23.52 -21.25
CA GLY A 73 -15.73 -24.36 -22.47
C GLY A 73 -14.85 -23.77 -23.58
N ARG A 74 -14.13 -22.67 -23.32
CA ARG A 74 -13.26 -21.96 -24.27
C ARG A 74 -12.06 -21.31 -23.58
N MET A 75 -11.09 -20.90 -24.36
CA MET A 75 -10.01 -20.01 -23.88
C MET A 75 -10.59 -18.64 -23.50
N TRP A 76 -9.93 -17.99 -22.56
CA TRP A 76 -10.24 -16.59 -22.24
C TRP A 76 -9.75 -15.66 -23.36
N GLU A 77 -10.42 -14.53 -23.49
CA GLU A 77 -10.14 -13.45 -24.44
C GLU A 77 -9.96 -12.12 -23.69
N LYS A 78 -9.56 -11.08 -24.41
CA LYS A 78 -9.39 -9.75 -23.80
C LYS A 78 -10.69 -9.25 -23.14
N SER A 79 -11.83 -9.48 -23.75
CA SER A 79 -13.15 -9.12 -23.20
C SER A 79 -13.45 -9.80 -21.85
N ASP A 80 -12.89 -10.99 -21.59
CA ASP A 80 -13.04 -11.65 -20.29
C ASP A 80 -12.16 -10.97 -19.23
N VAL A 81 -10.95 -10.53 -19.60
CA VAL A 81 -10.10 -9.72 -18.71
C VAL A 81 -10.82 -8.41 -18.36
N ASP A 82 -11.42 -7.75 -19.35
CA ASP A 82 -12.19 -6.51 -19.14
C ASP A 82 -13.38 -6.77 -18.18
N ALA A 83 -14.10 -7.88 -18.34
CA ALA A 83 -15.22 -8.25 -17.47
C ALA A 83 -14.78 -8.55 -16.03
N VAL A 84 -13.67 -9.29 -15.84
CA VAL A 84 -13.11 -9.54 -14.50
C VAL A 84 -12.63 -8.23 -13.86
N TYR A 85 -12.03 -7.34 -14.65
CA TYR A 85 -11.60 -6.03 -14.19
C TYR A 85 -12.79 -5.20 -13.68
N GLU A 86 -13.88 -5.09 -14.44
CA GLU A 86 -15.10 -4.40 -14.01
C GLU A 86 -15.66 -4.99 -12.72
N GLN A 87 -15.68 -6.32 -12.58
CA GLN A 87 -16.12 -6.96 -11.34
C GLN A 87 -15.19 -6.67 -10.16
N SER A 88 -13.88 -6.57 -10.38
CA SER A 88 -12.92 -6.21 -9.34
C SER A 88 -13.10 -4.77 -8.85
N GLU A 89 -13.44 -3.84 -9.77
CA GLU A 89 -13.78 -2.46 -9.41
C GLU A 89 -15.04 -2.37 -8.55
N CYS A 90 -16.05 -3.22 -8.82
CA CYS A 90 -17.23 -3.30 -7.95
C CYS A 90 -16.90 -3.94 -6.60
N ALA A 91 -16.17 -5.06 -6.61
CA ALA A 91 -15.87 -5.83 -5.42
C ALA A 91 -14.99 -5.07 -4.40
N ILE A 92 -14.10 -4.19 -4.87
CA ILE A 92 -13.25 -3.40 -3.96
C ILE A 92 -14.11 -2.49 -3.07
N PHE A 93 -15.16 -1.86 -3.60
CA PHE A 93 -16.04 -0.99 -2.82
C PHE A 93 -16.81 -1.73 -1.72
N GLU A 94 -17.10 -3.02 -1.90
CA GLU A 94 -17.78 -3.84 -0.89
C GLU A 94 -16.90 -4.08 0.35
N VAL A 95 -15.57 -4.07 0.19
CA VAL A 95 -14.63 -4.47 1.24
C VAL A 95 -13.83 -3.31 1.85
N LEU A 96 -13.70 -2.18 1.16
CA LEU A 96 -12.87 -1.05 1.60
C LEU A 96 -13.12 -0.61 3.05
N ASN A 97 -14.39 -0.62 3.48
CA ASN A 97 -14.74 -0.19 4.83
C ASN A 97 -14.16 -1.13 5.91
N GLU A 98 -14.11 -2.43 5.62
CA GLU A 98 -13.54 -3.44 6.52
C GLU A 98 -12.02 -3.33 6.61
N PHE A 99 -11.39 -2.99 5.48
CA PHE A 99 -9.92 -2.85 5.35
C PHE A 99 -9.42 -1.41 5.56
N SER A 100 -10.16 -0.57 6.27
CA SER A 100 -9.78 0.81 6.59
C SER A 100 -9.38 1.00 8.05
N THR A 101 -9.19 -0.08 8.79
CA THR A 101 -8.74 -0.04 10.18
C THR A 101 -7.26 0.34 10.23
N PRO A 102 -6.87 1.34 11.05
CA PRO A 102 -5.47 1.68 11.27
C PRO A 102 -4.68 0.48 11.79
N LYS A 103 -3.48 0.30 11.24
CA LYS A 103 -2.55 -0.73 11.71
C LYS A 103 -2.07 -0.43 13.13
N PRO A 104 -1.54 -1.44 13.86
CA PRO A 104 -0.95 -1.23 15.17
C PRO A 104 0.05 -0.06 15.20
N TYR A 105 0.01 0.73 16.25
CA TYR A 105 0.88 1.89 16.54
C TYR A 105 0.69 3.11 15.62
N VAL A 106 -0.14 3.06 14.59
CA VAL A 106 -0.29 4.18 13.64
C VAL A 106 -0.84 5.43 14.32
N THR A 107 -1.94 5.29 15.06
CA THR A 107 -2.61 6.42 15.72
C THR A 107 -1.73 7.09 16.76
N GLU A 108 -1.01 6.30 17.55
CA GLU A 108 -0.09 6.77 18.59
C GLU A 108 1.11 7.50 17.99
N GLU A 109 1.72 6.94 16.94
CA GLU A 109 2.89 7.57 16.30
C GLU A 109 2.50 8.86 15.57
N ILE A 110 1.35 8.88 14.88
CA ILE A 110 0.81 10.11 14.27
C ILE A 110 0.56 11.20 15.32
N ALA A 111 0.04 10.87 16.49
CA ALA A 111 -0.15 11.83 17.58
C ALA A 111 1.20 12.42 18.04
N LYS A 112 2.22 11.58 18.26
CA LYS A 112 3.59 12.02 18.61
C LYS A 112 4.21 12.93 17.55
N LEU A 113 4.04 12.60 16.27
CA LEU A 113 4.53 13.44 15.16
C LEU A 113 3.87 14.82 15.18
N ARG A 114 2.56 14.89 15.42
CA ARG A 114 1.83 16.17 15.53
C ARG A 114 2.26 16.99 16.73
N GLU A 115 2.54 16.37 17.88
CA GLU A 115 3.09 17.07 19.06
C GLU A 115 4.44 17.73 18.76
N LYS A 116 5.24 17.13 17.87
CA LYS A 116 6.50 17.69 17.36
C LYS A 116 6.31 18.77 16.28
N GLY A 117 5.07 19.02 15.85
CA GLY A 117 4.74 19.98 14.78
C GLY A 117 5.02 19.44 13.37
N ILE A 118 5.19 18.14 13.23
CA ILE A 118 5.41 17.48 11.93
C ILE A 118 4.06 17.29 11.23
N LYS A 119 3.98 17.71 9.97
CA LYS A 119 2.77 17.64 9.16
C LYS A 119 2.60 16.24 8.57
N ILE A 120 1.36 15.81 8.41
CA ILE A 120 1.03 14.46 7.96
C ILE A 120 0.35 14.53 6.60
N GLY A 121 1.05 14.08 5.57
CA GLY A 121 0.49 13.92 4.23
C GLY A 121 0.30 12.46 3.86
N SER A 122 -0.39 12.21 2.75
CA SER A 122 -0.41 10.85 2.21
C SER A 122 -0.59 10.79 0.69
N THR A 123 -0.12 9.68 0.11
CA THR A 123 -0.34 9.29 -1.28
C THR A 123 -0.91 7.87 -1.33
N THR A 124 -1.63 7.53 -2.38
CA THR A 124 -2.24 6.21 -2.54
C THR A 124 -2.37 5.83 -4.01
N GLY A 125 -2.48 4.54 -4.28
CA GLY A 125 -2.90 4.02 -5.59
C GLY A 125 -4.43 3.91 -5.77
N TYR A 126 -5.20 4.19 -4.72
CA TYR A 126 -6.66 4.18 -4.77
C TYR A 126 -7.21 5.37 -5.56
N THR A 127 -8.45 5.24 -6.07
CA THR A 127 -9.16 6.35 -6.71
C THR A 127 -9.77 7.29 -5.67
N THR A 128 -10.23 8.47 -6.12
CA THR A 128 -10.92 9.43 -5.25
C THR A 128 -12.12 8.81 -4.55
N GLU A 129 -12.93 8.05 -5.30
CA GLU A 129 -14.14 7.40 -4.81
C GLU A 129 -13.82 6.35 -3.71
N MET A 130 -12.76 5.58 -3.90
CA MET A 130 -12.27 4.63 -2.89
C MET A 130 -11.79 5.38 -1.64
N MET A 131 -11.05 6.47 -1.82
CA MET A 131 -10.52 7.25 -0.72
C MET A 131 -11.59 7.96 0.10
N GLU A 132 -12.71 8.34 -0.50
CA GLU A 132 -13.85 8.88 0.26
C GLU A 132 -14.41 7.90 1.30
N ILE A 133 -14.30 6.60 1.04
CA ILE A 133 -14.69 5.55 1.99
C ILE A 133 -13.58 5.35 3.03
N VAL A 134 -12.37 5.12 2.57
CA VAL A 134 -11.21 4.79 3.43
C VAL A 134 -10.92 5.90 4.43
N VAL A 135 -10.85 7.16 3.98
CA VAL A 135 -10.58 8.32 4.84
C VAL A 135 -11.65 8.46 5.93
N LYS A 136 -12.95 8.37 5.57
CA LYS A 136 -14.04 8.48 6.53
C LYS A 136 -14.03 7.36 7.56
N SER A 137 -13.67 6.14 7.15
CA SER A 137 -13.62 4.99 8.03
C SER A 137 -12.40 5.07 8.97
N ALA A 138 -11.23 5.40 8.45
CA ALA A 138 -10.00 5.57 9.23
C ALA A 138 -10.09 6.74 10.23
N GLU A 139 -10.72 7.87 9.82
CA GLU A 139 -10.92 9.03 10.70
C GLU A 139 -11.76 8.69 11.94
N LYS A 140 -12.80 7.89 11.78
CA LYS A 140 -13.61 7.41 12.93
C LYS A 140 -12.81 6.57 13.92
N GLN A 141 -11.70 6.00 13.45
CA GLN A 141 -10.79 5.14 14.22
C GLN A 141 -9.50 5.88 14.64
N GLY A 142 -9.46 7.20 14.47
CA GLY A 142 -8.38 8.06 14.97
C GLY A 142 -7.26 8.37 13.98
N TYR A 143 -7.31 7.86 12.73
CA TYR A 143 -6.31 8.20 11.71
C TYR A 143 -6.86 9.15 10.65
N LYS A 144 -6.26 10.33 10.56
CA LYS A 144 -6.56 11.33 9.52
C LYS A 144 -5.29 12.09 9.16
N PRO A 145 -4.80 12.03 7.92
CA PRO A 145 -3.73 12.92 7.46
C PRO A 145 -4.25 14.35 7.26
N ASP A 146 -3.34 15.33 7.26
CA ASP A 146 -3.66 16.74 7.02
C ASP A 146 -3.95 17.01 5.53
N ALA A 147 -3.35 16.19 4.65
CA ALA A 147 -3.64 16.18 3.21
C ALA A 147 -3.46 14.76 2.65
N TRP A 148 -4.22 14.45 1.59
CA TRP A 148 -4.05 13.21 0.85
C TRP A 148 -4.27 13.42 -0.66
N PHE A 149 -3.51 12.70 -1.47
CA PHE A 149 -3.63 12.74 -2.93
C PHE A 149 -3.56 11.34 -3.53
N CYS A 150 -4.37 11.15 -4.58
CA CYS A 150 -4.44 9.94 -5.39
C CYS A 150 -4.17 10.29 -6.86
N PRO A 151 -4.01 9.30 -7.77
CA PRO A 151 -3.71 9.55 -9.18
C PRO A 151 -4.70 10.48 -9.89
N ASN A 152 -5.98 10.47 -9.51
CA ASN A 152 -6.99 11.37 -10.08
C ASN A 152 -6.65 12.85 -9.88
N HIS A 153 -5.92 13.20 -8.83
CA HIS A 153 -5.46 14.57 -8.56
C HIS A 153 -4.21 14.98 -9.37
N THR A 154 -3.63 14.05 -10.14
CA THR A 154 -2.39 14.21 -10.90
C THR A 154 -2.51 13.70 -12.33
N ASN A 155 -3.66 13.97 -12.98
CA ASN A 155 -3.97 13.52 -14.34
C ASN A 155 -3.82 12.01 -14.55
N ASN A 156 -4.18 11.20 -13.54
CA ASN A 156 -4.01 9.76 -13.49
C ASN A 156 -2.54 9.29 -13.60
N ILE A 157 -1.59 10.13 -13.23
CA ILE A 157 -0.18 9.76 -13.15
C ILE A 157 0.15 9.44 -11.69
N GLY A 158 0.24 8.15 -11.40
CA GLY A 158 0.57 7.61 -10.07
C GLY A 158 2.05 7.27 -9.91
N ARG A 159 2.35 6.46 -8.90
CA ARG A 159 3.69 5.95 -8.60
C ARG A 159 4.28 5.20 -9.79
N PRO A 160 5.57 5.26 -10.01
CA PRO A 160 6.61 5.84 -9.15
C PRO A 160 6.86 7.35 -9.40
N TYR A 161 6.00 8.03 -10.14
CA TYR A 161 6.13 9.47 -10.38
C TYR A 161 5.78 10.26 -9.12
N PRO A 162 6.51 11.35 -8.77
CA PRO A 162 6.39 12.02 -7.48
C PRO A 162 5.29 13.09 -7.42
N TYR A 163 4.38 13.13 -8.38
CA TYR A 163 3.41 14.23 -8.51
C TYR A 163 2.45 14.33 -7.32
N MET A 164 1.99 13.20 -6.76
CA MET A 164 1.14 13.20 -5.58
C MET A 164 1.90 13.71 -4.34
N ILE A 165 3.20 13.45 -4.24
CA ILE A 165 4.07 14.00 -3.18
C ILE A 165 4.17 15.51 -3.33
N PHE A 166 4.40 16.03 -4.53
CA PHE A 166 4.50 17.48 -4.75
C PHE A 166 3.18 18.20 -4.45
N ARG A 167 2.03 17.56 -4.73
CA ARG A 167 0.72 18.10 -4.32
C ARG A 167 0.58 18.15 -2.78
N ASN A 168 1.12 17.17 -2.06
CA ASN A 168 1.19 17.21 -0.60
C ASN A 168 2.06 18.38 -0.13
N PHE A 169 3.22 18.62 -0.77
CA PHE A 169 4.11 19.73 -0.38
C PHE A 169 3.43 21.08 -0.54
N GLU A 170 2.71 21.31 -1.64
CA GLU A 170 1.92 22.52 -1.85
C GLU A 170 0.84 22.68 -0.77
N ALA A 171 0.05 21.64 -0.52
CA ALA A 171 -1.06 21.68 0.44
C ALA A 171 -0.58 21.86 1.89
N LEU A 172 0.55 21.26 2.23
CA LEU A 172 1.12 21.31 3.58
C LEU A 172 2.07 22.49 3.79
N GLY A 173 2.44 23.22 2.74
CA GLY A 173 3.42 24.32 2.81
C GLY A 173 4.78 23.80 3.27
N VAL A 174 5.28 22.71 2.66
CA VAL A 174 6.61 22.16 2.93
C VAL A 174 7.67 23.05 2.29
N GLY A 175 8.66 23.46 3.09
CA GLY A 175 9.72 24.36 2.64
C GLY A 175 10.90 23.65 1.99
N SER A 176 11.19 22.40 2.36
CA SER A 176 12.33 21.65 1.85
C SER A 176 12.04 20.17 1.70
N VAL A 177 12.23 19.65 0.48
CA VAL A 177 12.10 18.21 0.18
C VAL A 177 13.04 17.38 1.07
N GLY A 178 14.27 17.85 1.26
CA GLY A 178 15.27 17.18 2.11
C GLY A 178 14.86 17.03 3.56
N ASN A 179 13.84 17.79 4.03
CA ASN A 179 13.30 17.73 5.38
C ASN A 179 11.99 16.92 5.44
N THR A 180 11.79 16.00 4.51
CA THR A 180 10.58 15.19 4.44
C THR A 180 10.90 13.70 4.34
N ILE A 181 9.98 12.90 4.85
CA ILE A 181 10.09 11.44 4.84
C ILE A 181 8.89 10.84 4.09
N LYS A 182 9.16 9.94 3.16
CA LYS A 182 8.14 9.05 2.58
C LYS A 182 8.16 7.72 3.33
N VAL A 183 7.03 7.31 3.86
CA VAL A 183 6.84 6.01 4.52
C VAL A 183 5.89 5.17 3.67
N GLY A 184 6.28 3.94 3.36
CA GLY A 184 5.46 3.04 2.55
C GLY A 184 5.84 1.58 2.73
N ASP A 185 5.04 0.69 2.15
CA ASP A 185 5.14 -0.75 2.29
C ASP A 185 5.44 -1.47 0.97
N THR A 186 5.64 -0.72 -0.11
CA THR A 186 5.95 -1.26 -1.44
C THR A 186 7.23 -0.67 -2.04
N VAL A 187 7.80 -1.38 -3.01
CA VAL A 187 8.89 -0.86 -3.86
C VAL A 187 8.46 0.41 -4.61
N ALA A 188 7.17 0.50 -4.97
CA ALA A 188 6.62 1.68 -5.65
C ALA A 188 6.65 2.93 -4.76
N ASP A 189 6.43 2.78 -3.44
CA ASP A 189 6.55 3.87 -2.46
C ASP A 189 7.98 4.36 -2.33
N ILE A 190 8.93 3.42 -2.24
CA ILE A 190 10.36 3.76 -2.15
C ILE A 190 10.76 4.55 -3.39
N LYS A 191 10.41 4.08 -4.59
CA LYS A 191 10.70 4.77 -5.84
C LYS A 191 10.01 6.14 -5.95
N GLU A 192 8.75 6.26 -5.50
CA GLU A 192 8.03 7.54 -5.44
C GLU A 192 8.78 8.56 -4.58
N GLY A 193 9.17 8.17 -3.37
CA GLY A 193 9.93 9.02 -2.45
C GLY A 193 11.32 9.39 -2.99
N LYS A 194 12.07 8.43 -3.56
CA LYS A 194 13.38 8.67 -4.18
C LYS A 194 13.27 9.62 -5.37
N ASN A 195 12.28 9.46 -6.22
CA ASN A 195 12.04 10.34 -7.36
C ASN A 195 11.63 11.76 -6.93
N ALA A 196 11.03 11.91 -5.75
CA ALA A 196 10.77 13.21 -5.14
C ALA A 196 12.01 13.83 -4.47
N GLY A 197 13.07 13.07 -4.22
CA GLY A 197 14.25 13.50 -3.47
C GLY A 197 14.08 13.46 -1.94
N MET A 198 13.12 12.69 -1.44
CA MET A 198 12.83 12.52 -0.02
C MET A 198 13.72 11.47 0.63
N ILE A 199 13.76 11.48 1.97
CA ILE A 199 14.16 10.32 2.76
C ILE A 199 13.07 9.27 2.66
N THR A 200 13.43 8.01 2.42
CA THR A 200 12.48 6.92 2.25
C THR A 200 12.61 5.87 3.34
N VAL A 201 11.47 5.46 3.88
CA VAL A 201 11.36 4.47 4.96
C VAL A 201 10.40 3.37 4.53
N GLY A 202 10.90 2.14 4.48
CA GLY A 202 10.07 0.95 4.27
C GLY A 202 9.51 0.42 5.59
N VAL A 203 8.23 0.06 5.64
CA VAL A 203 7.59 -0.60 6.80
C VAL A 203 7.41 -2.08 6.49
N VAL A 204 7.94 -2.95 7.34
CA VAL A 204 7.97 -4.40 7.09
C VAL A 204 6.69 -5.09 7.52
N GLU A 205 6.32 -4.94 8.80
CA GLU A 205 5.22 -5.67 9.44
C GLU A 205 3.87 -5.19 8.90
N GLY A 206 3.06 -6.14 8.44
CA GLY A 206 1.77 -5.85 7.80
C GLY A 206 1.88 -5.17 6.43
N SER A 207 3.03 -5.29 5.75
CA SER A 207 3.20 -4.81 4.37
C SER A 207 2.59 -5.76 3.35
N SER A 208 2.23 -5.23 2.19
CA SER A 208 1.84 -6.05 1.02
C SER A 208 2.99 -6.96 0.54
N VAL A 209 4.24 -6.50 0.68
CA VAL A 209 5.44 -7.30 0.34
C VAL A 209 5.61 -8.47 1.31
N MET A 210 5.26 -8.31 2.59
CA MET A 210 5.24 -9.41 3.55
C MET A 210 4.09 -10.38 3.26
N GLY A 211 2.89 -9.87 3.03
CA GLY A 211 1.76 -10.59 2.48
C GLY A 211 1.00 -11.50 3.45
N TYR A 212 1.21 -11.37 4.75
CA TYR A 212 0.51 -12.13 5.78
C TYR A 212 -0.48 -11.25 6.54
N SER A 213 -1.57 -11.86 7.04
CA SER A 213 -2.42 -11.22 8.04
C SER A 213 -1.71 -11.09 9.38
N GLU A 214 -2.26 -10.28 10.27
CA GLU A 214 -1.71 -10.11 11.63
C GLU A 214 -1.68 -11.45 12.38
N ASP A 215 -2.80 -12.18 12.37
CA ASP A 215 -2.92 -13.51 13.00
C ASP A 215 -1.92 -14.51 12.43
N GLU A 216 -1.72 -14.55 11.10
CA GLU A 216 -0.74 -15.42 10.46
C GLU A 216 0.69 -15.07 10.88
N TYR A 217 1.03 -13.78 10.90
CA TYR A 217 2.36 -13.34 11.28
C TYR A 217 2.64 -13.58 12.77
N GLU A 218 1.68 -13.35 13.64
CA GLU A 218 1.81 -13.63 15.08
C GLU A 218 1.94 -15.13 15.39
N ALA A 219 1.30 -15.97 14.59
CA ALA A 219 1.41 -17.44 14.74
C ALA A 219 2.76 -18.01 14.29
N PHE A 220 3.63 -17.23 13.63
CA PHE A 220 4.95 -17.69 13.22
C PHE A 220 5.88 -17.86 14.41
N SER A 221 6.81 -18.84 14.30
CA SER A 221 7.93 -18.92 15.25
C SER A 221 8.80 -17.64 15.16
N PRO A 222 9.50 -17.27 16.25
CA PRO A 222 10.41 -16.12 16.24
C PRO A 222 11.44 -16.18 15.11
N GLU A 223 11.93 -17.37 14.76
CA GLU A 223 12.89 -17.59 13.67
C GLU A 223 12.26 -17.24 12.31
N LYS A 224 11.01 -17.69 12.08
CA LYS A 224 10.29 -17.40 10.83
C LYS A 224 9.95 -15.91 10.74
N GLN A 225 9.49 -15.28 11.82
CA GLN A 225 9.26 -13.82 11.84
C GLN A 225 10.52 -13.05 11.48
N LYS A 226 11.68 -13.44 12.05
CA LYS A 226 12.97 -12.82 11.75
C LYS A 226 13.38 -13.04 10.29
N GLN A 227 13.17 -14.23 9.75
CA GLN A 227 13.49 -14.54 8.35
C GLN A 227 12.65 -13.69 7.39
N GLU A 228 11.33 -13.60 7.60
CA GLU A 228 10.44 -12.79 6.77
C GLU A 228 10.76 -11.30 6.89
N THR A 229 11.03 -10.82 8.11
CA THR A 229 11.47 -9.44 8.34
C THR A 229 12.74 -9.12 7.55
N LEU A 230 13.73 -10.00 7.56
CA LEU A 230 14.97 -9.81 6.80
C LEU A 230 14.73 -9.85 5.29
N ARG A 231 13.88 -10.75 4.80
CA ARG A 231 13.50 -10.84 3.38
C ARG A 231 12.93 -9.52 2.89
N VAL A 232 11.90 -9.02 3.57
CA VAL A 232 11.22 -7.78 3.19
C VAL A 232 12.16 -6.57 3.33
N ARG A 233 12.93 -6.50 4.41
CA ARG A 233 13.93 -5.45 4.63
C ARG A 233 14.92 -5.36 3.47
N ASN A 234 15.46 -6.50 3.03
CA ASN A 234 16.41 -6.53 1.92
C ASN A 234 15.77 -6.06 0.62
N ILE A 235 14.52 -6.45 0.33
CA ILE A 235 13.78 -5.97 -0.83
C ILE A 235 13.71 -4.43 -0.84
N TYR A 236 13.42 -3.80 0.28
CA TYR A 236 13.36 -2.33 0.34
C TYR A 236 14.73 -1.68 0.17
N LEU A 237 15.76 -2.19 0.85
CA LEU A 237 17.11 -1.66 0.76
C LEU A 237 17.70 -1.80 -0.65
N ASP A 238 17.50 -2.95 -1.29
CA ASP A 238 17.94 -3.23 -2.66
C ASP A 238 17.24 -2.31 -3.69
N ASN A 239 16.07 -1.79 -3.34
CA ASN A 239 15.33 -0.81 -4.15
C ASN A 239 15.53 0.65 -3.71
N GLY A 240 16.51 0.92 -2.85
CA GLY A 240 17.00 2.25 -2.52
C GLY A 240 16.31 2.90 -1.32
N ALA A 241 15.63 2.16 -0.45
CA ALA A 241 15.16 2.70 0.82
C ALA A 241 16.34 3.19 1.66
N ASP A 242 16.23 4.40 2.22
CA ASP A 242 17.27 4.94 3.12
C ASP A 242 17.20 4.26 4.48
N TYR A 243 16.02 3.93 4.94
CA TYR A 243 15.77 3.23 6.21
C TYR A 243 14.65 2.20 6.06
N VAL A 244 14.64 1.25 6.98
CA VAL A 244 13.57 0.24 7.10
C VAL A 244 13.26 0.05 8.57
N ILE A 245 11.98 0.22 8.93
CA ILE A 245 11.45 -0.04 10.27
C ILE A 245 10.65 -1.35 10.29
N LYS A 246 10.65 -2.00 11.45
CA LYS A 246 9.85 -3.22 11.62
C LYS A 246 8.36 -2.88 11.54
N ASN A 247 7.90 -1.93 12.33
CA ASN A 247 6.53 -1.40 12.34
C ASN A 247 6.52 0.07 12.74
N MET A 248 5.34 0.67 12.80
CA MET A 248 5.19 2.11 13.03
C MET A 248 5.73 2.58 14.39
N SER A 249 5.83 1.74 15.41
CA SER A 249 6.35 2.13 16.74
C SER A 249 7.80 2.62 16.72
N GLU A 250 8.55 2.32 15.68
CA GLU A 250 9.95 2.72 15.53
C GLU A 250 10.12 4.09 14.83
N LEU A 251 9.04 4.68 14.27
CA LEU A 251 9.15 5.83 13.38
C LEU A 251 9.64 7.10 14.09
N CYS A 252 9.07 7.45 15.24
CA CYS A 252 9.49 8.65 15.99
C CYS A 252 10.96 8.57 16.43
N SER A 253 11.39 7.40 16.91
CA SER A 253 12.80 7.19 17.30
C SER A 253 13.75 7.23 16.11
N LEU A 254 13.30 6.79 14.93
CA LEU A 254 14.07 6.94 13.70
C LEU A 254 14.21 8.42 13.29
N ILE A 255 13.11 9.18 13.38
CA ILE A 255 13.13 10.62 13.06
C ILE A 255 14.11 11.38 13.97
N GLU A 256 14.11 11.09 15.27
CA GLU A 256 15.06 11.69 16.21
C GLU A 256 16.51 11.45 15.80
N LYS A 257 16.85 10.23 15.39
CA LYS A 257 18.19 9.88 14.87
C LYS A 257 18.55 10.57 13.55
N ILE A 258 17.55 10.88 12.70
CA ILE A 258 17.79 11.60 11.43
C ILE A 258 18.02 13.08 11.69
N GLU A 259 17.46 13.62 12.75
CA GLU A 259 17.58 15.04 13.15
C GLU A 259 18.89 15.33 13.92
N GLU A 260 19.50 14.32 14.54
CA GLU A 260 20.86 14.42 15.17
C GLU A 260 21.96 14.67 14.12
#